data_d80dc4543672c6e1df42cbeeb64b2032
#
_entry.id   d80dc4543672c6e1df42cbeeb64b2032
#
_cell.length_a   1.000
_cell.length_b   1.000
_cell.length_c   1.000
_cell.angle_alpha   90.00
_cell.angle_beta   90.00
_cell.angle_gamma   90.00
#
_symmetry.space_group_name_H-M   'P 1'
#
loop_
_entity.id
_entity.type
_entity.pdbx_description
1 polymer ?
#
loop_
_entity_poly.entity_id
_entity_poly.type
_entity_poly.pdbx_seq_one_letter_code
_entity_poly.pdbx_strand_id
1 'polypeptide(L)'
;MRVCSTARNGLYSWAAQKGIPALLLERGGNGRWTSEEVEADCEDVLRLMNHLGIIKEDFKVIRQTEISKAVYEEASADGYWFPQVCAGQEVLKDALLGRWKSSDGMQNCEVRARFAGRVLYETTALGVRRNDPLVAYGTA
;
A
#
# COMPACT_ATOMS: atom_id res chain seq x y z
N MET A 1 -2.30 -9.56 13.40
CA MET A 1 -1.63 -8.25 13.18
C MET A 1 -0.14 -8.51 12.99
N ARG A 2 0.40 -8.24 11.80
CA ARG A 2 1.86 -8.34 11.58
C ARG A 2 2.51 -7.03 11.98
N VAL A 3 3.43 -7.10 12.92
CA VAL A 3 4.29 -5.96 13.27
C VAL A 3 5.37 -5.86 12.21
N CYS A 4 5.42 -4.79 11.42
CA CYS A 4 6.55 -4.50 10.56
C CYS A 4 7.71 -4.00 11.42
N SER A 5 8.57 -4.92 11.86
CA SER A 5 9.71 -4.62 12.76
C SER A 5 10.82 -3.80 12.11
N THR A 6 10.77 -3.59 10.80
CA THR A 6 11.84 -2.93 10.03
C THR A 6 11.59 -1.45 9.75
N ALA A 7 10.35 -0.97 9.79
CA ALA A 7 10.03 0.44 9.61
C ALA A 7 10.43 1.23 10.86
N ARG A 8 11.45 2.10 10.76
CA ARG A 8 12.00 2.84 11.90
C ARG A 8 11.51 4.28 12.03
N ASN A 9 10.77 4.79 11.04
CA ASN A 9 10.48 6.22 10.91
C ASN A 9 9.01 6.61 11.14
N GLY A 10 8.14 5.66 11.50
CA GLY A 10 6.72 5.91 11.73
C GLY A 10 6.35 5.80 13.22
N LEU A 11 5.42 6.64 13.68
CA LEU A 11 4.94 6.60 15.06
C LEU A 11 4.38 5.22 15.44
N TYR A 12 3.59 4.59 14.58
CA TYR A 12 3.04 3.25 14.81
C TYR A 12 4.14 2.18 14.92
N SER A 13 5.20 2.27 14.12
CA SER A 13 6.33 1.34 14.17
C SER A 13 7.14 1.50 15.47
N TRP A 14 7.32 2.73 15.92
CA TRP A 14 7.95 3.05 17.20
C TRP A 14 7.13 2.51 18.38
N ALA A 15 5.82 2.73 18.38
CA ALA A 15 4.92 2.20 19.40
C ALA A 15 5.01 0.66 19.45
N ALA A 16 4.94 0.00 18.29
CA ALA A 16 5.04 -1.47 18.19
C ALA A 16 6.36 -2.01 18.75
N GLN A 17 7.50 -1.34 18.50
CA GLN A 17 8.81 -1.71 19.08
C GLN A 17 8.84 -1.57 20.61
N LYS A 18 7.99 -0.72 21.18
CA LYS A 18 7.81 -0.56 22.63
C LYS A 18 6.75 -1.48 23.23
N GLY A 19 6.21 -2.42 22.44
CA GLY A 19 5.15 -3.31 22.89
C GLY A 19 3.77 -2.66 22.99
N ILE A 20 3.60 -1.46 22.44
CA ILE A 20 2.32 -0.74 22.40
C ILE A 20 1.62 -1.13 21.11
N PRO A 21 0.41 -1.75 21.16
CA PRO A 21 -0.37 -2.02 19.97
C PRO A 21 -0.64 -0.74 19.16
N ALA A 22 -0.28 -0.77 17.90
CA ALA A 22 -0.43 0.39 17.03
C ALA A 22 -0.71 -0.06 15.60
N LEU A 23 -1.45 0.75 14.86
CA LEU A 23 -1.73 0.53 13.45
C LEU A 23 -1.66 1.86 12.71
N LEU A 24 -1.42 1.79 11.43
CA LEU A 24 -1.51 2.88 10.49
C LEU A 24 -2.75 2.63 9.62
N LEU A 25 -3.62 3.62 9.52
CA LEU A 25 -4.76 3.62 8.62
C LEU A 25 -4.44 4.58 7.48
N GLU A 26 -4.50 4.09 6.25
CA GLU A 26 -4.26 4.88 5.05
C GLU A 26 -5.38 4.61 4.04
N ARG A 27 -5.97 5.67 3.51
CA ARG A 27 -7.07 5.62 2.57
C ARG A 27 -6.94 6.76 1.55
N GLY A 28 -7.51 6.58 0.36
CA GLY A 28 -7.40 7.58 -0.71
C GLY A 28 -6.06 7.56 -1.42
N GLY A 29 -5.78 8.60 -2.21
CA GLY A 29 -4.54 8.73 -2.97
C GLY A 29 -4.38 10.09 -3.63
N ASN A 30 -3.14 10.39 -4.04
CA ASN A 30 -2.80 11.63 -4.78
C ASN A 30 -3.18 12.93 -4.07
N GLY A 31 -3.24 12.94 -2.73
CA GLY A 31 -3.69 14.09 -1.95
C GLY A 31 -5.17 14.41 -2.12
N ARG A 32 -5.96 13.49 -2.66
CA ARG A 32 -7.42 13.61 -2.81
C ARG A 32 -8.13 12.80 -1.74
N TRP A 33 -9.35 13.19 -1.46
CA TRP A 33 -10.25 12.51 -0.54
C TRP A 33 -11.69 12.61 -1.04
N THR A 34 -12.55 11.70 -0.61
CA THR A 34 -13.99 11.74 -0.82
C THR A 34 -14.71 11.68 0.52
N SER A 35 -15.97 12.09 0.54
CA SER A 35 -16.79 12.01 1.77
C SER A 35 -16.91 10.57 2.26
N GLU A 36 -17.03 9.62 1.35
CA GLU A 36 -17.13 8.18 1.66
C GLU A 36 -15.85 7.65 2.31
N GLU A 37 -14.67 8.13 1.85
CA GLU A 37 -13.38 7.77 2.47
C GLU A 37 -13.26 8.32 3.88
N VAL A 38 -13.67 9.58 4.10
CA VAL A 38 -13.68 10.20 5.44
C VAL A 38 -14.63 9.47 6.38
N GLU A 39 -15.85 9.15 5.93
CA GLU A 39 -16.83 8.39 6.72
C GLU A 39 -16.29 7.00 7.09
N ALA A 40 -15.67 6.31 6.13
CA ALA A 40 -15.05 5.00 6.37
C ALA A 40 -13.90 5.08 7.38
N ASP A 41 -13.06 6.11 7.34
CA ASP A 41 -11.99 6.32 8.31
C ASP A 41 -12.56 6.59 9.72
N CYS A 42 -13.60 7.42 9.82
CA CYS A 42 -14.30 7.65 11.09
C CYS A 42 -14.87 6.35 11.65
N GLU A 43 -15.52 5.54 10.82
CA GLU A 43 -16.09 4.25 11.23
C GLU A 43 -15.00 3.28 11.71
N ASP A 44 -13.86 3.21 11.04
CA ASP A 44 -12.73 2.36 11.45
C ASP A 44 -12.16 2.80 12.80
N VAL A 45 -12.07 4.10 13.07
CA VAL A 45 -11.66 4.63 14.38
C VAL A 45 -12.67 4.25 15.47
N LEU A 46 -13.97 4.42 15.22
CA LEU A 46 -15.04 4.04 16.17
C LEU A 46 -15.03 2.53 16.44
N ARG A 47 -14.81 1.69 15.42
CA ARG A 47 -14.65 0.24 15.58
C ARG A 47 -13.45 -0.10 16.47
N LEU A 48 -12.33 0.59 16.31
CA LEU A 48 -11.17 0.41 17.17
C LEU A 48 -11.48 0.82 18.61
N MET A 49 -12.15 1.96 18.83
CA MET A 49 -12.56 2.40 20.15
C MET A 49 -13.52 1.40 20.83
N ASN A 50 -14.43 0.81 20.05
CA ASN A 50 -15.32 -0.24 20.53
C ASN A 50 -14.54 -1.52 20.89
N HIS A 51 -13.58 -1.93 20.07
CA HIS A 51 -12.70 -3.07 20.34
C HIS A 51 -11.89 -2.88 21.64
N LEU A 52 -11.47 -1.64 21.91
CA LEU A 52 -10.74 -1.28 23.13
C LEU A 52 -11.65 -1.06 24.34
N GLY A 53 -12.97 -1.18 24.20
CA GLY A 53 -13.95 -0.98 25.27
C GLY A 53 -14.15 0.48 25.68
N ILE A 54 -13.69 1.44 24.88
CA ILE A 54 -13.87 2.88 25.12
C ILE A 54 -15.30 3.30 24.87
N ILE A 55 -15.92 2.74 23.84
CA ILE A 55 -17.34 2.89 23.52
C ILE A 55 -18.00 1.50 23.46
N LYS A 56 -19.33 1.49 23.51
CA LYS A 56 -20.12 0.25 23.38
C LYS A 56 -21.16 0.47 22.30
N GLU A 57 -20.85 0.00 21.10
CA GLU A 57 -21.75 0.06 19.95
C GLU A 57 -21.72 -1.27 19.18
N ASP A 58 -22.82 -1.59 18.51
CA ASP A 58 -22.92 -2.77 17.66
C ASP A 58 -22.39 -2.46 16.26
N PHE A 59 -21.18 -2.87 15.98
CA PHE A 59 -20.59 -2.78 14.64
C PHE A 59 -20.73 -4.10 13.89
N LYS A 60 -21.10 -3.99 12.63
CA LYS A 60 -21.07 -5.14 11.72
C LYS A 60 -19.63 -5.64 11.56
N VAL A 61 -19.44 -6.94 11.73
CA VAL A 61 -18.13 -7.57 11.50
C VAL A 61 -17.77 -7.47 10.01
N ILE A 62 -16.65 -6.84 9.73
CA ILE A 62 -16.07 -6.78 8.38
C ILE A 62 -14.97 -7.82 8.28
N ARG A 63 -15.07 -8.68 7.27
CA ARG A 63 -13.96 -9.59 6.93
C ARG A 63 -12.96 -8.84 6.06
N GLN A 64 -11.75 -8.72 6.54
CA GLN A 64 -10.64 -8.15 5.78
C GLN A 64 -9.77 -9.26 5.21
N THR A 65 -9.19 -9.02 4.04
CA THR A 65 -8.18 -9.91 3.47
C THR A 65 -6.82 -9.49 4.02
N GLU A 66 -6.19 -10.39 4.77
CA GLU A 66 -4.82 -10.18 5.22
C GLU A 66 -3.86 -10.53 4.08
N ILE A 67 -2.99 -9.58 3.74
CA ILE A 67 -1.92 -9.82 2.76
C ILE A 67 -0.72 -10.40 3.50
N SER A 68 -0.44 -11.68 3.24
CA SER A 68 0.63 -12.41 3.92
C SER A 68 1.99 -12.24 3.23
N LYS A 69 1.97 -11.99 1.92
CA LYS A 69 3.16 -11.81 1.10
C LYS A 69 2.97 -10.61 0.18
N ALA A 70 3.89 -9.66 0.24
CA ALA A 70 3.90 -8.51 -0.66
C ALA A 70 5.28 -8.31 -1.29
N VAL A 71 5.29 -7.73 -2.49
CA VAL A 71 6.47 -7.28 -3.22
C VAL A 71 6.32 -5.80 -3.50
N TYR A 72 7.40 -5.08 -3.30
CA TYR A 72 7.56 -3.66 -3.58
C TYR A 72 8.59 -3.54 -4.70
N GLU A 73 8.15 -3.08 -5.86
CA GLU A 73 9.04 -2.82 -6.99
C GLU A 73 9.48 -1.36 -6.95
N GLU A 74 10.77 -1.12 -7.08
CA GLU A 74 11.39 0.19 -6.96
C GLU A 74 12.15 0.55 -8.24
N ALA A 75 12.31 1.85 -8.48
CA ALA A 75 13.09 2.35 -9.61
C ALA A 75 14.59 2.05 -9.41
N SER A 76 15.24 1.44 -10.40
CA SER A 76 16.69 1.13 -10.36
C SER A 76 17.58 2.35 -10.58
N ALA A 77 17.05 3.41 -11.21
CA ALA A 77 17.69 4.71 -11.44
C ALA A 77 16.63 5.79 -11.61
N ASP A 78 17.07 7.05 -11.73
CA ASP A 78 16.19 8.18 -12.07
C ASP A 78 15.58 7.97 -13.46
N GLY A 79 14.28 8.28 -13.60
CA GLY A 79 13.60 8.03 -14.86
C GLY A 79 12.11 8.34 -14.85
N TYR A 80 11.41 7.64 -15.73
CA TYR A 80 9.98 7.81 -15.98
C TYR A 80 9.25 6.51 -15.75
N TRP A 81 8.17 6.55 -14.99
CA TRP A 81 7.30 5.42 -14.70
C TRP A 81 5.95 5.54 -15.41
N PHE A 82 5.54 4.47 -16.06
CA PHE A 82 4.27 4.35 -16.79
C PHE A 82 3.49 3.18 -16.24
N PRO A 83 2.65 3.38 -15.20
CA PRO A 83 1.83 2.32 -14.63
C PRO A 83 0.84 1.77 -15.66
N GLN A 84 0.57 0.46 -15.59
CA GLN A 84 -0.42 -0.25 -16.43
C GLN A 84 -1.48 -0.94 -15.58
N VAL A 85 -1.44 -0.74 -14.29
CA VAL A 85 -2.37 -1.29 -13.30
C VAL A 85 -2.77 -0.19 -12.34
N CYS A 86 -3.85 -0.42 -11.59
CA CYS A 86 -4.29 0.48 -10.51
C CYS A 86 -4.45 -0.28 -9.18
N ALA A 87 -4.43 0.45 -8.07
CA ALA A 87 -4.65 -0.09 -6.74
C ALA A 87 -5.98 -0.86 -6.68
N GLY A 88 -5.99 -2.01 -6.00
CA GLY A 88 -7.13 -2.91 -5.91
C GLY A 88 -7.27 -3.91 -7.07
N GLN A 89 -6.60 -3.70 -8.20
CA GLN A 89 -6.65 -4.60 -9.36
C GLN A 89 -6.01 -5.96 -9.05
N GLU A 90 -6.68 -7.04 -9.48
CA GLU A 90 -6.09 -8.37 -9.45
C GLU A 90 -5.18 -8.57 -10.67
N VAL A 91 -4.03 -9.17 -10.43
CA VAL A 91 -3.03 -9.46 -11.45
C VAL A 91 -2.63 -10.92 -11.40
N LEU A 92 -2.41 -11.51 -12.56
CA LEU A 92 -1.86 -12.85 -12.68
C LEU A 92 -0.32 -12.80 -12.65
N LYS A 93 0.31 -13.94 -12.42
CA LYS A 93 1.74 -14.08 -12.62
C LYS A 93 2.11 -13.65 -14.05
N ASP A 94 3.24 -12.94 -14.19
CA ASP A 94 3.79 -12.39 -15.43
C ASP A 94 2.95 -11.26 -16.06
N ALA A 95 1.86 -10.81 -15.41
CA ALA A 95 1.11 -9.62 -15.85
C ALA A 95 2.01 -8.38 -15.85
N LEU A 96 1.88 -7.54 -16.87
CA LEU A 96 2.59 -6.26 -16.96
C LEU A 96 2.01 -5.28 -15.92
N LEU A 97 2.83 -4.85 -14.97
CA LEU A 97 2.48 -3.85 -13.95
C LEU A 97 2.75 -2.43 -14.44
N GLY A 98 3.77 -2.26 -15.26
CA GLY A 98 4.13 -0.99 -15.84
C GLY A 98 5.45 -1.04 -16.59
N ARG A 99 5.84 0.12 -17.15
CA ARG A 99 7.13 0.32 -17.83
C ARG A 99 7.90 1.43 -17.16
N TRP A 100 9.18 1.16 -16.94
CA TRP A 100 10.12 2.15 -16.43
C TRP A 100 11.19 2.43 -17.48
N LYS A 101 11.51 3.71 -17.68
CA LYS A 101 12.52 4.18 -18.62
C LYS A 101 13.48 5.12 -17.89
N SER A 102 14.80 4.87 -17.99
CA SER A 102 15.80 5.75 -17.40
C SER A 102 15.78 7.15 -18.04
N SER A 103 16.19 8.16 -17.28
CA SER A 103 16.19 9.57 -17.72
C SER A 103 17.13 9.81 -18.91
N ASP A 104 18.22 9.03 -19.03
CA ASP A 104 19.17 9.06 -20.15
C ASP A 104 18.66 8.26 -21.37
N GLY A 105 17.53 7.56 -21.24
CA GLY A 105 16.95 6.75 -22.29
C GLY A 105 17.66 5.43 -22.59
N MET A 106 18.73 5.10 -21.85
CA MET A 106 19.55 3.92 -22.09
C MET A 106 18.88 2.62 -21.63
N GLN A 107 17.97 2.70 -20.66
CA GLN A 107 17.26 1.55 -20.12
C GLN A 107 15.74 1.71 -20.31
N ASN A 108 15.11 0.61 -20.69
CA ASN A 108 13.65 0.51 -20.79
C ASN A 108 13.25 -0.87 -20.31
N CYS A 109 12.60 -0.95 -19.16
CA CYS A 109 12.28 -2.19 -18.49
C CYS A 109 10.77 -2.34 -18.29
N GLU A 110 10.29 -3.54 -18.51
CA GLU A 110 8.95 -3.95 -18.09
C GLU A 110 9.00 -4.50 -16.66
N VAL A 111 8.14 -3.98 -15.81
CA VAL A 111 7.93 -4.49 -14.46
C VAL A 111 6.74 -5.43 -14.51
N ARG A 112 6.97 -6.72 -14.19
CA ARG A 112 5.97 -7.77 -14.27
C ARG A 112 5.75 -8.45 -12.94
N ALA A 113 4.52 -8.91 -12.68
CA ALA A 113 4.16 -9.61 -11.48
C ALA A 113 4.87 -10.97 -11.38
N ARG A 114 5.56 -11.23 -10.26
CA ARG A 114 6.27 -12.51 -9.98
C ARG A 114 5.32 -13.64 -9.58
N PHE A 115 4.12 -13.30 -9.12
CA PHE A 115 3.05 -14.20 -8.73
C PHE A 115 1.69 -13.50 -8.88
N ALA A 116 0.61 -14.28 -8.85
CA ALA A 116 -0.73 -13.73 -8.87
C ALA A 116 -1.06 -13.05 -7.54
N GLY A 117 -1.72 -11.90 -7.58
CA GLY A 117 -2.04 -11.13 -6.38
C GLY A 117 -2.91 -9.91 -6.68
N ARG A 118 -3.01 -9.02 -5.71
CA ARG A 118 -3.73 -7.76 -5.82
C ARG A 118 -2.77 -6.59 -5.69
N VAL A 119 -2.92 -5.58 -6.54
CA VAL A 119 -2.15 -4.34 -6.46
C VAL A 119 -2.56 -3.59 -5.20
N LEU A 120 -1.58 -3.20 -4.39
CA LEU A 120 -1.77 -2.49 -3.13
C LEU A 120 -1.69 -0.98 -3.35
N TYR A 121 -0.72 -0.55 -4.13
CA TYR A 121 -0.61 0.82 -4.63
C TYR A 121 0.21 0.86 -5.92
N GLU A 122 0.10 1.95 -6.65
CA GLU A 122 1.00 2.34 -7.73
C GLU A 122 1.39 3.80 -7.59
N THR A 123 2.61 4.14 -8.02
CA THR A 123 3.04 5.53 -8.15
C THR A 123 2.46 6.11 -9.42
N THR A 124 1.75 7.24 -9.29
CA THR A 124 1.12 7.96 -10.40
C THR A 124 1.99 9.08 -10.95
N ALA A 125 3.07 9.46 -10.24
CA ALA A 125 4.04 10.43 -10.71
C ALA A 125 4.80 9.86 -11.91
N LEU A 126 4.91 10.66 -12.98
CA LEU A 126 5.67 10.29 -14.17
C LEU A 126 7.17 10.19 -13.85
N GLY A 127 7.73 11.21 -13.18
CA GLY A 127 9.13 11.25 -12.80
C GLY A 127 9.39 10.49 -11.50
N VAL A 128 10.38 9.60 -11.51
CA VAL A 128 10.80 8.83 -10.34
C VAL A 128 12.32 8.92 -10.18
N ARG A 129 12.76 8.85 -8.94
CA ARG A 129 14.18 8.76 -8.58
C ARG A 129 14.56 7.33 -8.28
N ARG A 130 15.83 7.06 -8.27
CA ARG A 130 16.36 5.76 -7.82
C ARG A 130 15.81 5.43 -6.42
N ASN A 131 15.33 4.20 -6.25
CA ASN A 131 14.69 3.65 -5.07
C ASN A 131 13.29 4.24 -4.75
N ASP A 132 12.74 5.10 -5.59
CA ASP A 132 11.33 5.47 -5.44
C ASP A 132 10.46 4.24 -5.69
N PRO A 133 9.37 4.06 -4.92
CA PRO A 133 8.43 2.97 -5.14
C PRO A 133 7.71 3.17 -6.48
N LEU A 134 7.56 2.10 -7.23
CA LEU A 134 6.82 2.07 -8.50
C LEU A 134 5.43 1.48 -8.31
N VAL A 135 5.38 0.27 -7.77
CA VAL A 135 4.15 -0.49 -7.53
C VAL A 135 4.37 -1.52 -6.44
N ALA A 136 3.37 -1.74 -5.62
CA ALA A 136 3.33 -2.88 -4.71
C ALA A 136 2.12 -3.76 -4.99
N TYR A 137 2.30 -5.06 -4.86
CA TYR A 137 1.24 -6.05 -4.98
C TYR A 137 1.49 -7.21 -4.01
N GLY A 138 0.43 -7.91 -3.65
CA GLY A 138 0.53 -8.97 -2.67
C GLY A 138 -0.58 -10.00 -2.78
N THR A 139 -0.43 -11.09 -2.06
CA THR A 139 -1.41 -12.17 -1.95
C THR A 139 -1.69 -12.51 -0.49
N ALA A 140 -2.89 -13.03 -0.24
CA ALA A 140 -3.29 -13.57 1.05
C ALA A 140 -2.49 -14.81 1.43
#